data_3c32248dd92e0110291da5465b6a0051
#
_entry.id   3c32248dd92e0110291da5465b6a0051
#
_cell.length_a   1.000
_cell.length_b   1.000
_cell.length_c   1.000
_cell.angle_alpha   90.00
_cell.angle_beta   90.00
_cell.angle_gamma   90.00
#
_symmetry.space_group_name_H-M   'P 1'
#
loop_
_entity.id
_entity.type
_entity.pdbx_description
1 polymer ?
#
loop_
_entity_poly.entity_id
_entity_poly.type
_entity_poly.pdbx_seq_one_letter_code
_entity_poly.pdbx_strand_id
1 'polypeptide(L)'
;MSADPNNTNKTNRRRVVKTRSRFTTLLTVYFFVALIIPNCVLANTEPYSVWTVEALILMPLGFYMMWSVALRRSGVMIWLAFPFIFFCAFQIVLLYLFGNSIIATDMFTNLLTTNPGEAGELLGNIYPSVILVCVIYLPLLWLAAREIGHKRYITRTARMNIGLTGAALFAVGLLALWPAYRVSEERHVLRDEIFPLNIMYNLGLSGSEFRKSYNFHKTSGGFTYEAERTAEAPGREVYVYIIGEAARAMNWQLYGYERETNPLLSRVGDLVVFRDVLTQSNTTHKSVPLILSSVATDEHEELYRRKGLPALFNEAGFDTWFISNQSPQGAMIDHLAHDAKHVIYIRSPRHDTQLLDEM
;
A
#
# COMPACT_ATOMS: atom_id res chain seq x y z
N MET A 1 -62.68 16.60 -34.56
CA MET A 1 -61.95 15.59 -33.73
C MET A 1 -60.94 16.33 -32.88
N SER A 2 -61.34 16.73 -31.68
CA SER A 2 -60.51 17.51 -30.76
C SER A 2 -59.57 16.53 -30.05
N ALA A 3 -58.28 16.69 -30.22
CA ALA A 3 -57.26 15.90 -29.51
C ALA A 3 -57.28 16.30 -28.02
N ASP A 4 -57.51 15.35 -27.15
CA ASP A 4 -57.52 15.51 -25.69
C ASP A 4 -56.15 15.95 -25.18
N PRO A 5 -55.98 17.18 -24.62
CA PRO A 5 -54.72 17.67 -24.14
C PRO A 5 -54.17 16.88 -22.94
N ASN A 6 -54.98 16.06 -22.28
CA ASN A 6 -54.56 15.19 -21.19
C ASN A 6 -53.78 13.95 -21.65
N ASN A 7 -53.93 13.53 -22.91
CA ASN A 7 -53.27 12.33 -23.44
C ASN A 7 -51.78 12.62 -23.84
N THR A 8 -51.50 13.82 -24.30
CA THR A 8 -50.13 14.28 -24.63
C THR A 8 -49.28 14.44 -23.36
N ASN A 9 -49.87 14.90 -22.27
CA ASN A 9 -49.16 15.06 -20.99
C ASN A 9 -48.83 13.72 -20.32
N LYS A 10 -49.72 12.71 -20.44
CA LYS A 10 -49.44 11.34 -19.92
C LYS A 10 -48.36 10.63 -20.72
N THR A 11 -48.30 10.79 -22.03
CA THR A 11 -47.30 10.18 -22.91
C THR A 11 -45.92 10.83 -22.70
N ASN A 12 -45.86 12.16 -22.52
CA ASN A 12 -44.62 12.88 -22.21
C ASN A 12 -44.12 12.54 -20.81
N ARG A 13 -44.96 12.46 -19.80
CA ARG A 13 -44.57 11.98 -18.46
C ARG A 13 -44.03 10.56 -18.47
N ARG A 14 -44.66 9.63 -19.18
CA ARG A 14 -44.18 8.24 -19.32
C ARG A 14 -42.86 8.15 -20.08
N ARG A 15 -42.63 8.96 -21.13
CA ARG A 15 -41.36 9.01 -21.86
C ARG A 15 -40.22 9.57 -20.99
N VAL A 16 -40.46 10.64 -20.25
CA VAL A 16 -39.51 11.25 -19.33
C VAL A 16 -39.16 10.31 -18.18
N VAL A 17 -40.12 9.61 -17.61
CA VAL A 17 -39.90 8.60 -16.56
C VAL A 17 -39.11 7.41 -17.09
N LYS A 18 -39.40 6.94 -18.32
CA LYS A 18 -38.71 5.80 -18.95
C LYS A 18 -37.25 6.13 -19.32
N THR A 19 -37.00 7.34 -19.78
CA THR A 19 -35.63 7.82 -20.08
C THR A 19 -34.83 8.04 -18.82
N ARG A 20 -35.45 8.54 -17.75
CA ARG A 20 -34.81 8.70 -16.43
C ARG A 20 -34.41 7.35 -15.80
N SER A 21 -35.22 6.30 -15.94
CA SER A 21 -34.91 4.95 -15.45
C SER A 21 -33.70 4.34 -16.17
N ARG A 22 -33.58 4.52 -17.48
CA ARG A 22 -32.44 4.00 -18.27
C ARG A 22 -31.10 4.62 -17.86
N PHE A 23 -31.06 5.93 -17.66
CA PHE A 23 -29.82 6.61 -17.25
C PHE A 23 -29.33 6.12 -15.88
N THR A 24 -30.21 6.03 -14.88
CA THR A 24 -29.86 5.51 -13.55
C THR A 24 -29.35 4.06 -13.62
N THR A 25 -29.97 3.23 -14.47
CA THR A 25 -29.49 1.85 -14.68
C THR A 25 -28.11 1.82 -15.32
N LEU A 26 -27.87 2.61 -16.37
CA LEU A 26 -26.57 2.68 -17.03
C LEU A 26 -25.48 3.19 -16.09
N LEU A 27 -25.78 4.20 -15.27
CA LEU A 27 -24.85 4.71 -14.27
C LEU A 27 -24.53 3.63 -13.21
N THR A 28 -25.53 2.86 -12.78
CA THR A 28 -25.31 1.76 -11.82
C THR A 28 -24.47 0.64 -12.42
N VAL A 29 -24.69 0.28 -13.70
CA VAL A 29 -23.86 -0.68 -14.41
C VAL A 29 -22.42 -0.16 -14.57
N TYR A 30 -22.26 1.12 -14.94
CA TYR A 30 -20.96 1.75 -15.04
C TYR A 30 -20.20 1.69 -13.70
N PHE A 31 -20.88 1.98 -12.60
CA PHE A 31 -20.30 1.87 -11.25
C PHE A 31 -19.78 0.45 -10.97
N PHE A 32 -20.56 -0.60 -11.28
CA PHE A 32 -20.09 -1.98 -11.06
C PHE A 32 -18.90 -2.32 -11.94
N VAL A 33 -18.96 -1.98 -13.24
CA VAL A 33 -17.86 -2.22 -14.17
C VAL A 33 -16.60 -1.49 -13.73
N ALA A 34 -16.69 -0.21 -13.36
CA ALA A 34 -15.53 0.57 -12.93
C ALA A 34 -14.87 0.00 -11.68
N LEU A 35 -15.63 -0.48 -10.69
CA LEU A 35 -15.09 -1.03 -9.46
C LEU A 35 -14.54 -2.44 -9.60
N ILE A 36 -15.01 -3.24 -10.57
CA ILE A 36 -14.54 -4.62 -10.74
C ILE A 36 -13.30 -4.72 -11.66
N ILE A 37 -12.92 -3.65 -12.38
CA ILE A 37 -11.76 -3.64 -13.27
C ILE A 37 -10.49 -4.15 -12.57
N PRO A 38 -10.08 -3.63 -11.39
CA PRO A 38 -8.86 -4.11 -10.73
C PRO A 38 -8.89 -5.60 -10.45
N ASN A 39 -10.04 -6.13 -10.01
CA ASN A 39 -10.22 -7.55 -9.73
C ASN A 39 -10.08 -8.41 -10.99
N CYS A 40 -10.62 -7.96 -12.12
CA CYS A 40 -10.47 -8.65 -13.40
C CYS A 40 -9.02 -8.66 -13.87
N VAL A 41 -8.27 -7.58 -13.65
CA VAL A 41 -6.83 -7.54 -13.97
C VAL A 41 -6.07 -8.48 -13.08
N LEU A 42 -6.24 -8.40 -11.74
CA LEU A 42 -5.60 -9.30 -10.77
C LEU A 42 -5.87 -10.79 -11.08
N ALA A 43 -7.11 -11.13 -11.44
CA ALA A 43 -7.46 -12.50 -11.82
C ALA A 43 -6.69 -13.03 -13.03
N ASN A 44 -6.10 -12.15 -13.86
CA ASN A 44 -5.31 -12.52 -15.03
C ASN A 44 -3.80 -12.35 -14.84
N THR A 45 -3.37 -11.52 -13.91
CA THR A 45 -1.94 -11.23 -13.69
C THR A 45 -1.34 -12.04 -12.56
N GLU A 46 -2.15 -12.42 -11.57
CA GLU A 46 -1.69 -13.17 -10.41
C GLU A 46 -1.92 -14.68 -10.59
N PRO A 47 -1.04 -15.54 -10.09
CA PRO A 47 -1.15 -17.00 -10.19
C PRO A 47 -2.16 -17.57 -9.18
N TYR A 48 -3.36 -17.00 -9.15
CA TYR A 48 -4.41 -17.41 -8.21
C TYR A 48 -5.07 -18.74 -8.58
N SER A 49 -5.53 -19.48 -7.57
CA SER A 49 -6.38 -20.63 -7.77
C SER A 49 -7.73 -20.23 -8.37
N VAL A 50 -8.40 -21.15 -9.06
CA VAL A 50 -9.75 -20.91 -9.62
C VAL A 50 -10.72 -20.45 -8.53
N TRP A 51 -10.62 -21.01 -7.33
CA TRP A 51 -11.45 -20.66 -6.18
C TRP A 51 -11.16 -19.25 -5.66
N THR A 52 -9.89 -18.84 -5.65
CA THR A 52 -9.49 -17.49 -5.31
C THR A 52 -10.01 -16.49 -6.34
N VAL A 53 -9.92 -16.80 -7.65
CA VAL A 53 -10.46 -15.96 -8.72
C VAL A 53 -11.98 -15.82 -8.58
N GLU A 54 -12.68 -16.89 -8.29
CA GLU A 54 -14.14 -16.85 -8.07
C GLU A 54 -14.50 -15.96 -6.89
N ALA A 55 -13.83 -16.11 -5.75
CA ALA A 55 -14.03 -15.25 -4.58
C ALA A 55 -13.67 -13.79 -4.88
N LEU A 56 -12.53 -13.55 -5.56
CA LEU A 56 -12.03 -12.22 -5.93
C LEU A 56 -13.00 -11.42 -6.83
N ILE A 57 -13.77 -12.10 -7.67
CA ILE A 57 -14.75 -11.46 -8.56
C ILE A 57 -16.13 -11.37 -7.90
N LEU A 58 -16.64 -12.49 -7.38
CA LEU A 58 -18.05 -12.58 -6.96
C LEU A 58 -18.31 -11.86 -5.63
N MET A 59 -17.41 -11.93 -4.66
CA MET A 59 -17.61 -11.25 -3.37
C MET A 59 -17.65 -9.72 -3.52
N PRO A 60 -16.66 -9.06 -4.14
CA PRO A 60 -16.69 -7.62 -4.29
C PRO A 60 -17.85 -7.15 -5.16
N LEU A 61 -18.13 -7.83 -6.27
CA LEU A 61 -19.26 -7.50 -7.12
C LEU A 61 -20.59 -7.58 -6.36
N GLY A 62 -20.81 -8.67 -5.63
CA GLY A 62 -21.97 -8.86 -4.77
C GLY A 62 -22.09 -7.78 -3.70
N PHE A 63 -20.97 -7.44 -3.05
CA PHE A 63 -20.91 -6.35 -2.08
C PHE A 63 -21.28 -4.99 -2.71
N TYR A 64 -20.70 -4.64 -3.86
CA TYR A 64 -21.00 -3.38 -4.54
C TYR A 64 -22.46 -3.30 -4.99
N MET A 65 -23.04 -4.42 -5.40
CA MET A 65 -24.47 -4.49 -5.76
C MET A 65 -25.34 -4.24 -4.52
N MET A 66 -25.09 -4.89 -3.40
CA MET A 66 -25.82 -4.65 -2.14
C MET A 66 -25.61 -3.20 -1.65
N TRP A 67 -24.40 -2.68 -1.70
CA TRP A 67 -24.09 -1.30 -1.36
C TRP A 67 -24.89 -0.30 -2.18
N SER A 68 -24.94 -0.48 -3.51
CA SER A 68 -25.58 0.45 -4.43
C SER A 68 -27.08 0.63 -4.17
N VAL A 69 -27.71 -0.33 -3.52
CA VAL A 69 -29.15 -0.32 -3.23
C VAL A 69 -29.51 -0.01 -1.78
N ALA A 70 -28.52 0.23 -0.91
CA ALA A 70 -28.76 0.56 0.49
C ALA A 70 -29.63 1.82 0.64
N LEU A 71 -29.39 2.85 -0.18
CA LEU A 71 -30.25 4.03 -0.28
C LEU A 71 -31.00 4.05 -1.63
N ARG A 72 -32.09 4.83 -1.68
CA ARG A 72 -32.86 5.01 -2.92
C ARG A 72 -32.16 5.88 -3.97
N ARG A 73 -31.17 6.68 -3.56
CA ARG A 73 -30.45 7.65 -4.40
C ARG A 73 -29.13 7.04 -4.86
N SER A 74 -29.07 6.55 -6.09
CA SER A 74 -27.87 5.94 -6.66
C SER A 74 -26.67 6.87 -6.68
N GLY A 75 -26.83 8.13 -7.08
CA GLY A 75 -25.75 9.09 -7.10
C GLY A 75 -25.11 9.34 -5.72
N VAL A 76 -25.95 9.37 -4.65
CA VAL A 76 -25.45 9.49 -3.27
C VAL A 76 -24.66 8.24 -2.88
N MET A 77 -25.15 7.04 -3.24
CA MET A 77 -24.46 5.79 -2.93
C MET A 77 -23.10 5.67 -3.63
N ILE A 78 -22.99 6.16 -4.87
CA ILE A 78 -21.72 6.20 -5.60
C ILE A 78 -20.73 7.16 -4.89
N TRP A 79 -21.16 8.32 -4.43
CA TRP A 79 -20.31 9.24 -3.68
C TRP A 79 -19.91 8.68 -2.29
N LEU A 80 -20.80 8.00 -1.61
CA LEU A 80 -20.48 7.29 -0.36
C LEU A 80 -19.51 6.12 -0.59
N ALA A 81 -19.47 5.59 -1.82
CA ALA A 81 -18.48 4.57 -2.22
C ALA A 81 -17.13 5.17 -2.64
N PHE A 82 -16.89 6.48 -2.47
CA PHE A 82 -15.63 7.14 -2.82
C PHE A 82 -14.39 6.46 -2.23
N PRO A 83 -14.37 5.97 -0.97
CA PRO A 83 -13.23 5.21 -0.47
C PRO A 83 -12.89 3.97 -1.32
N PHE A 84 -13.90 3.21 -1.76
CA PHE A 84 -13.69 2.06 -2.65
C PHE A 84 -13.19 2.48 -4.02
N ILE A 85 -13.74 3.58 -4.58
CA ILE A 85 -13.29 4.17 -5.85
C ILE A 85 -11.82 4.59 -5.74
N PHE A 86 -11.43 5.23 -4.64
CA PHE A 86 -10.06 5.64 -4.38
C PHE A 86 -9.11 4.42 -4.36
N PHE A 87 -9.46 3.38 -3.63
CA PHE A 87 -8.62 2.19 -3.57
C PHE A 87 -8.58 1.41 -4.88
N CYS A 88 -9.69 1.38 -5.65
CA CYS A 88 -9.67 0.81 -7.00
C CYS A 88 -8.75 1.60 -7.94
N ALA A 89 -8.76 2.94 -7.86
CA ALA A 89 -7.86 3.80 -8.60
C ALA A 89 -6.40 3.56 -8.21
N PHE A 90 -6.11 3.46 -6.92
CA PHE A 90 -4.79 3.18 -6.39
C PHE A 90 -4.30 1.78 -6.82
N GLN A 91 -5.16 0.77 -6.77
CA GLN A 91 -4.83 -0.58 -7.26
C GLN A 91 -4.46 -0.59 -8.75
N ILE A 92 -5.15 0.20 -9.60
CA ILE A 92 -4.79 0.33 -11.03
C ILE A 92 -3.40 0.95 -11.20
N VAL A 93 -3.06 1.97 -10.39
CA VAL A 93 -1.72 2.57 -10.41
C VAL A 93 -0.65 1.55 -10.04
N LEU A 94 -0.89 0.74 -9.01
CA LEU A 94 0.04 -0.32 -8.60
C LEU A 94 0.23 -1.38 -9.69
N LEU A 95 -0.85 -1.84 -10.31
CA LEU A 95 -0.78 -2.78 -11.41
C LEU A 95 0.00 -2.22 -12.61
N TYR A 96 -0.11 -0.92 -12.86
CA TYR A 96 0.70 -0.26 -13.89
C TYR A 96 2.18 -0.22 -13.53
N LEU A 97 2.54 0.08 -12.27
CA LEU A 97 3.93 0.18 -11.83
C LEU A 97 4.65 -1.16 -11.76
N PHE A 98 3.97 -2.18 -11.28
CA PHE A 98 4.58 -3.46 -10.94
C PHE A 98 4.14 -4.62 -11.84
N GLY A 99 3.16 -4.40 -12.73
CA GLY A 99 2.59 -5.41 -13.63
C GLY A 99 1.66 -6.38 -12.93
N ASN A 100 2.05 -6.83 -11.77
CA ASN A 100 1.31 -7.69 -10.84
C ASN A 100 1.54 -7.13 -9.44
N SER A 101 0.55 -6.99 -8.65
CA SER A 101 0.63 -6.71 -7.20
C SER A 101 -0.75 -6.35 -6.66
N ILE A 102 -1.02 -6.74 -5.44
CA ILE A 102 -2.19 -6.30 -4.67
C ILE A 102 -1.73 -5.33 -3.58
N ILE A 103 -2.61 -4.41 -3.17
CA ILE A 103 -2.31 -3.46 -2.09
C ILE A 103 -2.00 -4.25 -0.81
N ALA A 104 -0.74 -4.21 -0.39
CA ALA A 104 -0.24 -4.85 0.82
C ALA A 104 -0.14 -3.89 2.00
N THR A 105 0.08 -4.41 3.20
CA THR A 105 0.28 -3.62 4.44
C THR A 105 1.40 -2.60 4.27
N ASP A 106 2.50 -2.99 3.65
CA ASP A 106 3.69 -2.15 3.44
C ASP A 106 3.40 -0.90 2.62
N MET A 107 2.45 -0.96 1.70
CA MET A 107 2.06 0.18 0.88
C MET A 107 1.33 1.26 1.68
N PHE A 108 0.56 0.86 2.71
CA PHE A 108 -0.03 1.83 3.63
C PHE A 108 1.03 2.47 4.52
N THR A 109 1.99 1.68 4.98
CA THR A 109 3.12 2.21 5.76
C THR A 109 3.93 3.18 4.93
N ASN A 110 4.28 2.83 3.68
CA ASN A 110 4.96 3.72 2.75
C ASN A 110 4.18 5.01 2.49
N LEU A 111 2.85 4.91 2.28
CA LEU A 111 2.02 6.10 2.06
C LEU A 111 2.04 7.07 3.25
N LEU A 112 2.12 6.53 4.48
CA LEU A 112 2.19 7.34 5.70
C LEU A 112 3.57 7.92 5.96
N THR A 113 4.63 7.29 5.44
CA THR A 113 6.04 7.67 5.68
C THR A 113 6.68 8.38 4.49
N THR A 114 6.08 8.34 3.28
CA THR A 114 6.59 9.00 2.07
C THR A 114 6.60 10.51 2.23
N ASN A 115 7.73 11.13 1.94
CA ASN A 115 7.87 12.59 1.94
C ASN A 115 7.51 13.20 0.55
N PRO A 116 7.24 14.52 0.47
CA PRO A 116 6.86 15.18 -0.79
C PRO A 116 7.92 15.07 -1.91
N GLY A 117 9.21 14.93 -1.58
CA GLY A 117 10.29 14.75 -2.55
C GLY A 117 10.18 13.40 -3.27
N GLU A 118 10.09 12.32 -2.50
CA GLU A 118 9.90 10.95 -3.02
C GLU A 118 8.60 10.83 -3.82
N ALA A 119 7.50 11.44 -3.34
CA ALA A 119 6.24 11.47 -4.05
C ALA A 119 6.38 12.18 -5.42
N GLY A 120 7.16 13.26 -5.50
CA GLY A 120 7.42 14.00 -6.74
C GLY A 120 8.19 13.20 -7.79
N GLU A 121 9.20 12.44 -7.36
CA GLU A 121 9.97 11.55 -8.25
C GLU A 121 9.10 10.41 -8.80
N LEU A 122 8.25 9.83 -7.97
CA LEU A 122 7.34 8.76 -8.37
C LEU A 122 6.29 9.25 -9.37
N LEU A 123 5.75 10.46 -9.19
CA LEU A 123 4.72 11.05 -10.07
C LEU A 123 5.13 11.10 -11.53
N GLY A 124 6.41 11.34 -11.83
CA GLY A 124 6.93 11.33 -13.20
C GLY A 124 6.72 10.01 -13.94
N ASN A 125 6.74 8.89 -13.22
CA ASN A 125 6.64 7.55 -13.80
C ASN A 125 5.20 7.03 -13.88
N ILE A 126 4.27 7.55 -13.08
CA ILE A 126 2.89 7.05 -13.00
C ILE A 126 1.90 7.83 -13.88
N TYR A 127 2.36 8.85 -14.62
CA TYR A 127 1.51 9.74 -15.39
C TYR A 127 0.48 9.02 -16.31
N PRO A 128 0.82 7.94 -17.08
CA PRO A 128 -0.16 7.25 -17.90
C PRO A 128 -1.27 6.57 -17.08
N SER A 129 -0.94 5.98 -15.94
CA SER A 129 -1.92 5.32 -15.07
C SER A 129 -2.85 6.34 -14.41
N VAL A 130 -2.36 7.53 -14.06
CA VAL A 130 -3.17 8.62 -13.54
C VAL A 130 -4.21 9.09 -14.58
N ILE A 131 -3.80 9.22 -15.86
CA ILE A 131 -4.75 9.53 -16.96
C ILE A 131 -5.82 8.44 -17.06
N LEU A 132 -5.44 7.16 -17.05
CA LEU A 132 -6.38 6.05 -17.12
C LEU A 132 -7.39 6.10 -15.98
N VAL A 133 -6.92 6.30 -14.76
CA VAL A 133 -7.74 6.45 -13.55
C VAL A 133 -8.72 7.62 -13.70
N CYS A 134 -8.24 8.78 -14.16
CA CYS A 134 -9.08 9.95 -14.40
C CYS A 134 -10.17 9.67 -15.43
N VAL A 135 -9.85 8.99 -16.53
CA VAL A 135 -10.82 8.63 -17.59
C VAL A 135 -11.89 7.66 -17.07
N ILE A 136 -11.53 6.72 -16.19
CA ILE A 136 -12.48 5.75 -15.64
C ILE A 136 -13.36 6.38 -14.54
N TYR A 137 -12.79 7.08 -13.57
CA TYR A 137 -13.51 7.43 -12.34
C TYR A 137 -14.05 8.86 -12.31
N LEU A 138 -13.43 9.85 -12.97
CA LEU A 138 -13.96 11.22 -12.96
C LEU A 138 -15.31 11.32 -13.67
N PRO A 139 -15.56 10.69 -14.85
CA PRO A 139 -16.89 10.69 -15.46
C PRO A 139 -17.93 10.01 -14.57
N LEU A 140 -17.58 8.92 -13.89
CA LEU A 140 -18.46 8.24 -12.96
C LEU A 140 -18.94 9.16 -11.83
N LEU A 141 -17.99 9.85 -11.18
CA LEU A 141 -18.28 10.79 -10.09
C LEU A 141 -19.08 12.01 -10.57
N TRP A 142 -18.72 12.54 -11.74
CA TRP A 142 -19.46 13.67 -12.34
C TRP A 142 -20.90 13.30 -12.68
N LEU A 143 -21.14 12.13 -13.30
CA LEU A 143 -22.47 11.64 -13.62
C LEU A 143 -23.28 11.36 -12.35
N ALA A 144 -22.66 10.83 -11.30
CA ALA A 144 -23.26 10.61 -10.00
C ALA A 144 -23.70 11.93 -9.34
N ALA A 145 -22.84 12.96 -9.38
CA ALA A 145 -23.17 14.30 -8.89
C ALA A 145 -24.35 14.92 -9.64
N ARG A 146 -24.36 14.78 -10.97
CA ARG A 146 -25.49 15.23 -11.82
C ARG A 146 -26.78 14.51 -11.46
N GLU A 147 -26.71 13.23 -11.12
CA GLU A 147 -27.90 12.46 -10.72
C GLU A 147 -28.45 12.91 -9.37
N ILE A 148 -27.60 13.27 -8.42
CA ILE A 148 -28.01 13.85 -7.13
C ILE A 148 -28.82 15.12 -7.36
N GLY A 149 -28.35 16.03 -8.22
CA GLY A 149 -29.04 17.26 -8.55
C GLY A 149 -30.44 17.05 -9.17
N HIS A 150 -30.63 15.98 -9.93
CA HIS A 150 -31.91 15.64 -10.56
C HIS A 150 -32.86 14.81 -9.68
N LYS A 151 -32.48 14.48 -8.43
CA LYS A 151 -33.28 13.70 -7.46
C LYS A 151 -33.84 12.42 -8.05
N ARG A 152 -33.03 11.65 -8.81
CA ARG A 152 -33.44 10.38 -9.42
C ARG A 152 -33.34 9.24 -8.41
N TYR A 153 -34.22 8.23 -8.59
CA TYR A 153 -34.30 7.10 -7.66
C TYR A 153 -34.38 5.78 -8.43
N ILE A 154 -33.77 4.74 -7.88
CA ILE A 154 -33.94 3.36 -8.32
C ILE A 154 -35.33 2.87 -7.89
N THR A 155 -36.06 2.17 -8.78
CA THR A 155 -37.37 1.57 -8.45
C THR A 155 -37.21 0.50 -7.37
N ARG A 156 -38.28 0.27 -6.58
CA ARG A 156 -38.28 -0.75 -5.52
C ARG A 156 -37.94 -2.15 -6.06
N THR A 157 -38.56 -2.54 -7.18
CA THR A 157 -38.30 -3.84 -7.82
C THR A 157 -36.84 -3.97 -8.28
N ALA A 158 -36.28 -2.95 -8.97
CA ALA A 158 -34.90 -2.99 -9.39
C ALA A 158 -33.94 -3.08 -8.20
N ARG A 159 -34.19 -2.32 -7.12
CA ARG A 159 -33.40 -2.42 -5.89
C ARG A 159 -33.42 -3.82 -5.28
N MET A 160 -34.59 -4.41 -5.18
CA MET A 160 -34.75 -5.75 -4.63
C MET A 160 -34.00 -6.78 -5.48
N ASN A 161 -34.18 -6.74 -6.81
CA ASN A 161 -33.47 -7.67 -7.71
C ASN A 161 -31.96 -7.49 -7.63
N ILE A 162 -31.44 -6.25 -7.70
CA ILE A 162 -30.00 -5.98 -7.58
C ILE A 162 -29.48 -6.46 -6.21
N GLY A 163 -30.20 -6.16 -5.13
CA GLY A 163 -29.79 -6.57 -3.78
C GLY A 163 -29.78 -8.09 -3.59
N LEU A 164 -30.82 -8.80 -4.07
CA LEU A 164 -30.88 -10.26 -3.99
C LEU A 164 -29.81 -10.92 -4.86
N THR A 165 -29.61 -10.44 -6.09
CA THR A 165 -28.52 -10.93 -6.95
C THR A 165 -27.16 -10.67 -6.30
N GLY A 166 -26.96 -9.46 -5.74
CA GLY A 166 -25.74 -9.13 -5.02
C GLY A 166 -25.50 -10.05 -3.82
N ALA A 167 -26.54 -10.33 -3.03
CA ALA A 167 -26.43 -11.24 -1.88
C ALA A 167 -26.11 -12.67 -2.32
N ALA A 168 -26.72 -13.15 -3.41
CA ALA A 168 -26.42 -14.47 -3.96
C ALA A 168 -24.96 -14.57 -4.46
N LEU A 169 -24.49 -13.58 -5.22
CA LEU A 169 -23.09 -13.54 -5.70
C LEU A 169 -22.10 -13.47 -4.52
N PHE A 170 -22.38 -12.63 -3.54
CA PHE A 170 -21.56 -12.53 -2.33
C PHE A 170 -21.48 -13.86 -1.57
N ALA A 171 -22.62 -14.55 -1.41
CA ALA A 171 -22.68 -15.84 -0.74
C ALA A 171 -21.88 -16.92 -1.50
N VAL A 172 -22.01 -16.97 -2.84
CA VAL A 172 -21.22 -17.90 -3.67
C VAL A 172 -19.72 -17.61 -3.55
N GLY A 173 -19.31 -16.34 -3.65
CA GLY A 173 -17.92 -15.95 -3.47
C GLY A 173 -17.40 -16.27 -2.06
N LEU A 174 -18.22 -16.12 -1.01
CA LEU A 174 -17.88 -16.49 0.36
C LEU A 174 -17.67 -18.01 0.50
N LEU A 175 -18.51 -18.82 -0.17
CA LEU A 175 -18.33 -20.27 -0.19
C LEU A 175 -17.04 -20.69 -0.92
N ALA A 176 -16.64 -19.95 -1.96
CA ALA A 176 -15.39 -20.20 -2.68
C ALA A 176 -14.13 -19.94 -1.83
N LEU A 177 -14.21 -19.16 -0.76
CA LEU A 177 -13.08 -18.95 0.15
C LEU A 177 -12.62 -20.23 0.84
N TRP A 178 -13.54 -21.14 1.16
CA TRP A 178 -13.19 -22.38 1.86
C TRP A 178 -12.22 -23.25 1.05
N PRO A 179 -12.51 -23.62 -0.21
CA PRO A 179 -11.54 -24.33 -1.03
C PRO A 179 -10.31 -23.47 -1.37
N ALA A 180 -10.43 -22.15 -1.54
CA ALA A 180 -9.29 -21.26 -1.74
C ALA A 180 -8.25 -21.39 -0.61
N TYR A 181 -8.69 -21.33 0.63
CA TYR A 181 -7.80 -21.54 1.80
C TYR A 181 -7.18 -22.95 1.88
N ARG A 182 -7.83 -23.95 1.32
CA ARG A 182 -7.29 -25.32 1.31
C ARG A 182 -6.23 -25.54 0.23
N VAL A 183 -6.35 -24.83 -0.88
CA VAL A 183 -5.45 -24.94 -2.04
C VAL A 183 -4.26 -23.99 -1.91
N SER A 184 -4.43 -22.86 -1.25
CA SER A 184 -3.34 -21.93 -0.97
C SER A 184 -2.43 -22.51 0.12
N GLU A 185 -1.16 -22.68 -0.18
CA GLU A 185 -0.13 -23.09 0.78
C GLU A 185 0.06 -22.03 1.87
N GLU A 186 -0.21 -20.76 1.54
CA GLU A 186 -0.18 -19.62 2.43
C GLU A 186 -1.59 -19.34 2.98
N ARG A 187 -1.80 -19.48 4.26
CA ARG A 187 -3.10 -19.30 4.94
C ARG A 187 -3.58 -17.85 5.05
N HIS A 188 -3.24 -16.98 4.10
CA HIS A 188 -3.51 -15.55 4.16
C HIS A 188 -4.34 -15.00 2.99
N VAL A 189 -5.20 -15.85 2.39
CA VAL A 189 -6.03 -15.51 1.19
C VAL A 189 -6.76 -14.17 1.34
N LEU A 190 -7.41 -13.92 2.48
CA LEU A 190 -8.13 -12.65 2.70
C LEU A 190 -7.21 -11.43 2.78
N ARG A 191 -6.01 -11.59 3.36
CA ARG A 191 -5.04 -10.52 3.50
C ARG A 191 -4.36 -10.19 2.20
N ASP A 192 -4.01 -11.23 1.43
CA ASP A 192 -3.04 -11.10 0.34
C ASP A 192 -3.67 -11.24 -1.05
N GLU A 193 -4.91 -11.77 -1.16
CA GLU A 193 -5.48 -12.11 -2.46
C GLU A 193 -6.85 -11.46 -2.76
N ILE A 194 -7.70 -11.19 -1.77
CA ILE A 194 -9.08 -10.75 -1.99
C ILE A 194 -9.22 -9.23 -1.92
N PHE A 195 -8.97 -8.55 -3.04
CA PHE A 195 -9.25 -7.11 -3.17
C PHE A 195 -10.78 -6.85 -3.27
N PRO A 196 -11.37 -5.84 -2.60
CA PRO A 196 -10.73 -4.87 -1.69
C PRO A 196 -10.81 -5.23 -0.20
N LEU A 197 -11.18 -6.47 0.16
CA LEU A 197 -11.27 -6.89 1.58
C LEU A 197 -9.91 -6.87 2.24
N ASN A 198 -8.85 -7.23 1.50
CA ASN A 198 -7.48 -7.14 1.93
C ASN A 198 -7.11 -5.74 2.44
N ILE A 199 -7.67 -4.68 1.85
CA ILE A 199 -7.42 -3.28 2.27
C ILE A 199 -7.85 -3.07 3.72
N MET A 200 -9.07 -3.48 4.06
CA MET A 200 -9.58 -3.29 5.42
C MET A 200 -8.75 -4.07 6.45
N TYR A 201 -8.34 -5.28 6.07
CA TYR A 201 -7.48 -6.11 6.89
C TYR A 201 -6.08 -5.48 7.06
N ASN A 202 -5.44 -5.10 5.97
CA ASN A 202 -4.10 -4.50 5.95
C ASN A 202 -4.06 -3.13 6.63
N LEU A 203 -5.11 -2.32 6.48
CA LEU A 203 -5.23 -1.05 7.21
C LEU A 203 -5.29 -1.27 8.73
N GLY A 204 -6.00 -2.30 9.18
CA GLY A 204 -6.02 -2.70 10.58
C GLY A 204 -4.66 -3.15 11.10
N LEU A 205 -3.93 -3.93 10.32
CA LEU A 205 -2.55 -4.35 10.64
C LEU A 205 -1.60 -3.15 10.71
N SER A 206 -1.58 -2.30 9.67
CA SER A 206 -0.74 -1.09 9.64
C SER A 206 -1.02 -0.16 10.82
N GLY A 207 -2.30 0.01 11.20
CA GLY A 207 -2.66 0.77 12.39
C GLY A 207 -2.13 0.16 13.69
N SER A 208 -2.08 -1.17 13.78
CA SER A 208 -1.49 -1.88 14.91
C SER A 208 0.04 -1.68 14.97
N GLU A 209 0.72 -1.83 13.85
CA GLU A 209 2.17 -1.60 13.73
C GLU A 209 2.55 -0.17 14.06
N PHE A 210 1.80 0.79 13.53
CA PHE A 210 1.99 2.21 13.87
C PHE A 210 1.84 2.47 15.37
N ARG A 211 0.82 1.87 16.01
CA ARG A 211 0.65 1.99 17.46
C ARG A 211 1.79 1.38 18.26
N LYS A 212 2.34 0.25 17.81
CA LYS A 212 3.50 -0.39 18.44
C LYS A 212 4.73 0.50 18.30
N SER A 213 5.00 1.02 17.11
CA SER A 213 6.09 1.97 16.84
C SER A 213 5.95 3.23 17.71
N TYR A 214 4.76 3.82 17.78
CA TYR A 214 4.52 4.99 18.62
C TYR A 214 4.81 4.76 20.11
N ASN A 215 4.58 3.55 20.61
CA ASN A 215 4.86 3.17 21.99
C ASN A 215 6.30 2.68 22.24
N PHE A 216 7.17 2.67 21.22
CA PHE A 216 8.52 2.10 21.27
C PHE A 216 9.32 2.55 22.49
N HIS A 217 9.39 3.84 22.78
CA HIS A 217 10.15 4.35 23.94
C HIS A 217 9.65 3.82 25.29
N LYS A 218 8.36 3.44 25.38
CA LYS A 218 7.81 2.85 26.60
C LYS A 218 8.13 1.36 26.70
N THR A 219 8.09 0.66 25.57
CA THR A 219 8.28 -0.79 25.53
C THR A 219 9.75 -1.19 25.53
N SER A 220 10.64 -0.37 24.94
CA SER A 220 12.08 -0.60 24.88
C SER A 220 12.86 0.06 26.04
N GLY A 221 12.21 0.91 26.87
CA GLY A 221 12.87 1.70 27.89
C GLY A 221 13.68 0.90 28.93
N GLY A 222 13.22 -0.32 29.24
CA GLY A 222 13.91 -1.21 30.18
C GLY A 222 14.93 -2.15 29.52
N PHE A 223 15.09 -2.09 28.19
CA PHE A 223 16.01 -2.99 27.48
C PHE A 223 17.46 -2.47 27.58
N THR A 224 18.39 -3.37 27.90
CA THR A 224 19.86 -3.17 27.87
C THR A 224 20.51 -4.35 27.19
N TYR A 225 21.61 -4.10 26.49
CA TYR A 225 22.43 -5.16 25.89
C TYR A 225 23.41 -5.77 26.88
N GLU A 226 23.66 -5.09 28.02
CA GLU A 226 24.72 -5.42 28.99
C GLU A 226 26.09 -5.52 28.29
N ALA A 227 26.32 -4.62 27.32
CA ALA A 227 27.50 -4.66 26.47
C ALA A 227 28.70 -4.03 27.17
N GLU A 228 29.81 -4.77 27.21
CA GLU A 228 31.07 -4.32 27.75
C GLU A 228 32.22 -4.43 26.71
N ARG A 229 33.17 -3.52 26.77
CA ARG A 229 34.38 -3.63 25.98
C ARG A 229 35.23 -4.77 26.53
N THR A 230 35.64 -5.69 25.67
CA THR A 230 36.50 -6.83 26.05
C THR A 230 37.99 -6.45 26.08
N ALA A 231 38.39 -5.38 25.38
CA ALA A 231 39.75 -4.87 25.35
C ALA A 231 39.75 -3.37 25.08
N GLU A 232 40.74 -2.65 25.66
CA GLU A 232 41.01 -1.27 25.27
C GLU A 232 41.95 -1.25 24.07
N ALA A 233 41.59 -0.49 23.04
CA ALA A 233 42.48 -0.27 21.89
C ALA A 233 43.61 0.70 22.27
N PRO A 234 44.81 0.51 21.71
CA PRO A 234 45.98 1.37 21.99
C PRO A 234 45.84 2.80 21.44
N GLY A 235 44.73 3.14 20.81
CA GLY A 235 44.45 4.44 20.20
C GLY A 235 43.00 4.73 19.96
N ARG A 236 42.71 5.84 19.27
CA ARG A 236 41.35 6.21 18.87
C ARG A 236 40.85 5.28 17.75
N GLU A 237 39.73 4.65 17.95
CA GLU A 237 39.05 3.82 16.96
C GLU A 237 37.80 4.55 16.42
N VAL A 238 37.64 4.49 15.11
CA VAL A 238 36.46 5.02 14.42
C VAL A 238 35.85 3.89 13.57
N TYR A 239 34.61 3.55 13.84
CA TYR A 239 33.87 2.57 13.09
C TYR A 239 32.78 3.28 12.30
N VAL A 240 32.76 3.12 10.98
CA VAL A 240 31.74 3.72 10.08
C VAL A 240 30.92 2.60 9.51
N TYR A 241 29.60 2.64 9.81
CA TYR A 241 28.62 1.70 9.30
C TYR A 241 27.74 2.40 8.27
N ILE A 242 27.84 2.01 6.98
CA ILE A 242 27.16 2.66 5.87
C ILE A 242 26.02 1.76 5.41
N ILE A 243 24.78 2.27 5.52
CA ILE A 243 23.57 1.62 4.98
C ILE A 243 23.21 2.33 3.68
N GLY A 244 23.33 1.62 2.54
CA GLY A 244 22.95 2.12 1.24
C GLY A 244 21.44 1.97 0.99
N GLU A 245 20.89 2.81 0.11
CA GLU A 245 19.51 2.72 -0.37
C GLU A 245 19.49 2.24 -1.83
N ALA A 246 18.54 1.36 -2.17
CA ALA A 246 18.34 0.82 -3.52
C ALA A 246 19.60 0.20 -4.18
N ALA A 247 20.59 -0.21 -3.38
CA ALA A 247 21.89 -0.71 -3.82
C ALA A 247 21.82 -2.23 -4.11
N ARG A 248 21.16 -2.60 -5.19
CA ARG A 248 20.95 -4.00 -5.59
C ARG A 248 22.28 -4.63 -6.05
N ALA A 249 22.69 -5.75 -5.43
CA ALA A 249 23.94 -6.45 -5.74
C ALA A 249 24.12 -6.76 -7.25
N MET A 250 23.05 -7.15 -7.94
CA MET A 250 23.07 -7.46 -9.39
C MET A 250 23.45 -6.26 -10.27
N ASN A 251 23.44 -5.04 -9.76
CA ASN A 251 23.81 -3.82 -10.46
C ASN A 251 25.18 -3.27 -10.00
N TRP A 252 25.94 -4.04 -9.23
CA TRP A 252 27.26 -3.66 -8.75
C TRP A 252 28.37 -4.38 -9.53
N GLN A 253 29.33 -3.60 -10.02
CA GLN A 253 30.51 -4.13 -10.72
C GLN A 253 31.28 -5.15 -9.85
N LEU A 254 31.38 -4.94 -8.54
CA LEU A 254 31.98 -5.86 -7.58
C LEU A 254 31.40 -7.28 -7.62
N TYR A 255 30.14 -7.39 -8.02
CA TYR A 255 29.41 -8.67 -8.13
C TYR A 255 29.29 -9.18 -9.57
N GLY A 256 29.99 -8.52 -10.53
CA GLY A 256 30.04 -8.98 -11.93
C GLY A 256 29.10 -8.24 -12.87
N TYR A 257 28.52 -7.10 -12.47
CA TYR A 257 27.77 -6.26 -13.39
C TYR A 257 28.70 -5.62 -14.43
N GLU A 258 28.31 -5.61 -15.71
CA GLU A 258 29.14 -5.19 -16.82
C GLU A 258 29.47 -3.69 -16.83
N ARG A 259 28.64 -2.86 -16.19
CA ARG A 259 28.87 -1.41 -16.12
C ARG A 259 29.68 -1.03 -14.88
N GLU A 260 30.51 -0.02 -15.03
CA GLU A 260 31.27 0.57 -13.92
C GLU A 260 30.36 1.38 -12.98
N THR A 261 29.69 0.69 -12.06
CA THR A 261 28.76 1.32 -11.09
C THR A 261 29.45 1.69 -9.77
N ASN A 262 30.54 1.04 -9.42
CA ASN A 262 31.30 1.30 -8.19
C ASN A 262 32.84 1.20 -8.41
N PRO A 263 33.41 1.99 -9.35
CA PRO A 263 34.80 1.88 -9.76
C PRO A 263 35.80 2.24 -8.64
N LEU A 264 35.45 3.15 -7.74
CA LEU A 264 36.29 3.52 -6.62
C LEU A 264 36.37 2.40 -5.58
N LEU A 265 35.24 1.82 -5.23
CA LEU A 265 35.18 0.73 -4.26
C LEU A 265 35.90 -0.52 -4.78
N SER A 266 35.84 -0.78 -6.08
CA SER A 266 36.55 -1.89 -6.74
C SER A 266 38.08 -1.77 -6.70
N ARG A 267 38.63 -0.59 -6.35
CA ARG A 267 40.09 -0.32 -6.23
C ARG A 267 40.64 -0.40 -4.79
N VAL A 268 39.72 -0.60 -3.81
CA VAL A 268 40.11 -0.73 -2.39
C VAL A 268 40.82 -2.07 -2.19
N GLY A 269 42.07 -2.07 -1.73
CA GLY A 269 42.92 -3.26 -1.68
C GLY A 269 42.55 -4.29 -0.62
N ASP A 270 42.02 -3.82 0.51
CA ASP A 270 41.66 -4.62 1.71
C ASP A 270 40.17 -4.84 1.85
N LEU A 271 39.45 -4.72 0.73
CA LEU A 271 38.02 -4.90 0.70
C LEU A 271 37.61 -6.38 0.88
N VAL A 272 36.82 -6.67 1.89
CA VAL A 272 36.17 -7.98 2.06
C VAL A 272 34.79 -7.94 1.42
N VAL A 273 34.58 -8.79 0.39
CA VAL A 273 33.35 -8.85 -0.37
C VAL A 273 32.56 -10.10 0.01
N PHE A 274 31.41 -9.92 0.60
CA PHE A 274 30.46 -11.00 0.89
C PHE A 274 29.59 -11.24 -0.34
N ARG A 275 29.58 -12.47 -0.88
CA ARG A 275 28.89 -12.83 -2.12
C ARG A 275 27.55 -13.55 -1.89
N ASP A 276 27.33 -14.08 -0.71
CA ASP A 276 26.15 -14.82 -0.33
C ASP A 276 25.49 -14.16 0.90
N VAL A 277 24.82 -13.06 0.65
CA VAL A 277 24.10 -12.29 1.68
C VAL A 277 22.67 -12.06 1.22
N LEU A 278 21.71 -12.51 2.02
CA LEU A 278 20.30 -12.29 1.82
C LEU A 278 19.78 -11.21 2.76
N THR A 279 19.04 -10.25 2.22
CA THR A 279 18.28 -9.32 3.05
C THR A 279 17.11 -10.03 3.72
N GLN A 280 16.85 -9.71 4.98
CA GLN A 280 15.72 -10.27 5.71
C GLN A 280 14.37 -9.69 5.28
N SER A 281 14.36 -8.59 4.54
CA SER A 281 13.15 -7.98 3.99
C SER A 281 13.46 -7.19 2.71
N ASN A 282 12.43 -6.95 1.91
CA ASN A 282 12.53 -6.31 0.59
C ASN A 282 12.11 -4.82 0.59
N THR A 283 11.82 -4.25 1.75
CA THR A 283 11.41 -2.84 1.88
C THR A 283 12.23 -2.14 2.95
N THR A 284 12.59 -0.87 2.72
CA THR A 284 13.46 -0.07 3.58
C THR A 284 12.96 -0.01 5.02
N HIS A 285 11.67 0.27 5.22
CA HIS A 285 11.08 0.39 6.55
C HIS A 285 11.04 -0.91 7.37
N LYS A 286 11.28 -2.07 6.74
CA LYS A 286 11.44 -3.37 7.41
C LYS A 286 12.90 -3.80 7.49
N SER A 287 13.66 -3.66 6.39
CA SER A 287 15.05 -4.14 6.33
C SER A 287 15.97 -3.32 7.21
N VAL A 288 15.88 -1.99 7.19
CA VAL A 288 16.80 -1.14 7.96
C VAL A 288 16.62 -1.31 9.47
N PRO A 289 15.42 -1.37 10.05
CA PRO A 289 15.28 -1.70 11.47
C PRO A 289 15.88 -3.06 11.86
N LEU A 290 15.74 -4.09 11.01
CA LEU A 290 16.36 -5.39 11.25
C LEU A 290 17.91 -5.32 11.19
N ILE A 291 18.45 -4.52 10.26
CA ILE A 291 19.88 -4.26 10.14
C ILE A 291 20.42 -3.50 11.36
N LEU A 292 19.63 -2.55 11.89
CA LEU A 292 20.01 -1.71 13.04
C LEU A 292 19.70 -2.35 14.39
N SER A 293 19.22 -3.58 14.45
CA SER A 293 18.86 -4.27 15.69
C SER A 293 19.45 -5.68 15.75
N SER A 294 19.30 -6.33 16.90
CA SER A 294 19.64 -7.75 17.09
C SER A 294 18.46 -8.69 16.81
N VAL A 295 17.42 -8.21 16.15
CA VAL A 295 16.16 -8.94 15.94
C VAL A 295 16.19 -9.65 14.59
N ALA A 296 15.80 -10.93 14.57
CA ALA A 296 15.59 -11.68 13.34
C ALA A 296 14.15 -11.53 12.84
N THR A 297 13.92 -11.86 11.56
CA THR A 297 12.60 -11.68 10.90
C THR A 297 11.49 -12.49 11.55
N ASP A 298 11.77 -13.68 12.05
CA ASP A 298 10.83 -14.55 12.77
C ASP A 298 10.48 -14.02 14.18
N GLU A 299 11.31 -13.11 14.72
CA GLU A 299 11.08 -12.44 16.01
C GLU A 299 10.61 -10.98 15.83
N HIS A 300 9.98 -10.61 14.73
CA HIS A 300 9.66 -9.23 14.37
C HIS A 300 8.95 -8.42 15.48
N GLU A 301 8.17 -9.05 16.34
CA GLU A 301 7.52 -8.39 17.49
C GLU A 301 8.52 -7.84 18.51
N GLU A 302 9.70 -8.44 18.63
CA GLU A 302 10.75 -7.99 19.53
C GLU A 302 11.39 -6.66 19.07
N LEU A 303 11.25 -6.31 17.77
CA LEU A 303 11.71 -5.04 17.23
C LEU A 303 11.13 -3.84 17.99
N TYR A 304 9.91 -3.96 18.51
CA TYR A 304 9.24 -2.90 19.27
C TYR A 304 9.62 -2.87 20.75
N ARG A 305 10.53 -3.76 21.20
CA ARG A 305 10.94 -3.92 22.59
C ARG A 305 12.45 -3.80 22.81
N ARG A 306 13.25 -3.97 21.75
CA ARG A 306 14.70 -3.91 21.80
C ARG A 306 15.22 -2.61 21.19
N LYS A 307 16.27 -2.06 21.77
CA LYS A 307 16.98 -0.89 21.24
C LYS A 307 17.87 -1.27 20.06
N GLY A 308 18.33 -0.26 19.32
CA GLY A 308 19.20 -0.43 18.15
C GLY A 308 20.68 -0.58 18.47
N LEU A 309 21.47 -0.85 17.43
CA LEU A 309 22.94 -0.90 17.50
C LEU A 309 23.57 0.34 18.16
N PRO A 310 23.08 1.59 17.93
CA PRO A 310 23.65 2.75 18.63
C PRO A 310 23.58 2.61 20.15
N ALA A 311 22.50 2.04 20.71
CA ALA A 311 22.39 1.80 22.15
C ALA A 311 23.44 0.79 22.64
N LEU A 312 23.66 -0.30 21.89
CA LEU A 312 24.69 -1.30 22.21
C LEU A 312 26.10 -0.65 22.29
N PHE A 313 26.45 0.14 21.29
CA PHE A 313 27.76 0.83 21.28
C PHE A 313 27.85 1.92 22.37
N ASN A 314 26.75 2.59 22.71
CA ASN A 314 26.74 3.52 23.84
C ASN A 314 27.00 2.82 25.17
N GLU A 315 26.42 1.65 25.40
CA GLU A 315 26.66 0.84 26.61
C GLU A 315 28.12 0.41 26.69
N ALA A 316 28.74 0.05 25.54
CA ALA A 316 30.14 -0.28 25.43
C ALA A 316 31.11 0.95 25.52
N GLY A 317 30.57 2.14 25.79
CA GLY A 317 31.36 3.36 26.02
C GLY A 317 31.78 4.13 24.76
N PHE A 318 31.20 3.82 23.61
CA PHE A 318 31.44 4.58 22.39
C PHE A 318 30.64 5.89 22.35
N ASP A 319 31.10 6.83 21.55
CA ASP A 319 30.37 8.02 21.16
C ASP A 319 29.76 7.76 19.80
N THR A 320 28.42 7.70 19.75
CA THR A 320 27.67 7.22 18.58
C THR A 320 26.99 8.34 17.83
N TRP A 321 27.09 8.27 16.51
CA TRP A 321 26.52 9.25 15.58
C TRP A 321 25.64 8.52 14.57
N PHE A 322 24.43 9.05 14.33
CA PHE A 322 23.57 8.65 13.24
C PHE A 322 23.42 9.84 12.29
N ILE A 323 23.94 9.68 11.07
CA ILE A 323 23.93 10.75 10.06
C ILE A 323 23.14 10.22 8.86
N SER A 324 22.09 10.92 8.45
CA SER A 324 21.20 10.47 7.38
C SER A 324 21.01 11.52 6.30
N ASN A 325 21.16 11.10 5.03
CA ASN A 325 20.77 11.87 3.85
C ASN A 325 19.28 11.68 3.49
N GLN A 326 18.58 10.79 4.20
CA GLN A 326 17.14 10.63 4.12
C GLN A 326 16.43 11.49 5.15
N SER A 327 15.24 12.01 4.81
CA SER A 327 14.42 12.74 5.77
C SER A 327 13.86 11.80 6.84
N PRO A 328 13.58 12.29 8.07
CA PRO A 328 12.86 11.51 9.07
C PRO A 328 11.52 11.01 8.53
N GLN A 329 11.21 9.75 8.76
CA GLN A 329 10.00 9.08 8.24
C GLN A 329 8.96 8.81 9.33
N GLY A 330 9.28 9.08 10.62
CA GLY A 330 8.39 8.79 11.74
C GLY A 330 8.18 7.29 11.99
N ALA A 331 9.09 6.44 11.49
CA ALA A 331 9.03 4.99 11.54
C ALA A 331 10.04 4.41 12.54
N MET A 332 10.12 3.07 12.62
CA MET A 332 11.07 2.38 13.50
C MET A 332 12.53 2.79 13.27
N ILE A 333 12.90 3.16 12.03
CA ILE A 333 14.25 3.64 11.70
C ILE A 333 14.61 4.85 12.57
N ASP A 334 13.72 5.83 12.66
CA ASP A 334 13.96 7.04 13.44
C ASP A 334 14.04 6.74 14.93
N HIS A 335 13.23 5.81 15.43
CA HIS A 335 13.30 5.40 16.84
C HIS A 335 14.67 4.77 17.17
N LEU A 336 15.16 3.87 16.33
CA LEU A 336 16.47 3.23 16.50
C LEU A 336 17.63 4.19 16.26
N ALA A 337 17.47 5.17 15.35
CA ALA A 337 18.42 6.25 15.13
C ALA A 337 18.59 7.12 16.37
N HIS A 338 17.49 7.43 17.07
CA HIS A 338 17.52 8.23 18.29
C HIS A 338 18.11 7.50 19.51
N ASP A 339 18.46 6.23 19.39
CA ASP A 339 19.31 5.54 20.36
C ASP A 339 20.78 6.03 20.29
N ALA A 340 21.20 6.71 19.19
CA ALA A 340 22.50 7.36 19.10
C ALA A 340 22.58 8.63 19.96
N LYS A 341 23.79 8.98 20.44
CA LYS A 341 24.00 10.22 21.19
C LYS A 341 23.85 11.46 20.31
N HIS A 342 24.22 11.35 19.05
CA HIS A 342 24.13 12.42 18.07
C HIS A 342 23.34 11.96 16.85
N VAL A 343 22.31 12.73 16.46
CA VAL A 343 21.44 12.41 15.32
C VAL A 343 21.37 13.61 14.39
N ILE A 344 21.80 13.42 13.15
CA ILE A 344 21.81 14.45 12.11
C ILE A 344 21.02 13.97 10.90
N TYR A 345 20.00 14.74 10.51
CA TYR A 345 19.29 14.58 9.23
C TYR A 345 19.63 15.77 8.33
N ILE A 346 20.14 15.49 7.12
CA ILE A 346 20.50 16.53 6.17
C ILE A 346 19.23 17.17 5.63
N ARG A 347 19.08 18.50 5.81
CA ARG A 347 17.83 19.23 5.49
C ARG A 347 17.51 19.33 4.01
N SER A 348 18.50 19.25 3.15
CA SER A 348 18.34 19.35 1.70
C SER A 348 19.13 18.24 1.02
N PRO A 349 18.67 16.97 1.15
CA PRO A 349 19.41 15.83 0.63
C PRO A 349 19.50 15.92 -0.90
N ARG A 350 20.72 15.71 -1.45
CA ARG A 350 20.98 15.66 -2.90
C ARG A 350 21.95 14.53 -3.26
N HIS A 351 23.19 14.64 -2.78
CA HIS A 351 24.25 13.67 -3.03
C HIS A 351 24.81 13.13 -1.72
N ASP A 352 25.16 11.85 -1.68
CA ASP A 352 25.67 11.20 -0.49
C ASP A 352 27.03 11.75 -0.01
N THR A 353 27.72 12.50 -0.88
CA THR A 353 28.94 13.25 -0.48
C THR A 353 28.67 14.25 0.63
N GLN A 354 27.45 14.75 0.81
CA GLN A 354 27.08 15.64 1.92
C GLN A 354 27.22 14.97 3.30
N LEU A 355 27.15 13.64 3.35
CA LEU A 355 27.38 12.89 4.58
C LEU A 355 28.81 13.06 5.09
N LEU A 356 29.78 13.25 4.18
CA LEU A 356 31.19 13.45 4.54
C LEU A 356 31.44 14.79 5.23
N ASP A 357 30.61 15.80 4.93
CA ASP A 357 30.75 17.14 5.53
C ASP A 357 30.31 17.14 7.00
N GLU A 358 29.48 16.16 7.40
CA GLU A 358 28.92 15.98 8.74
C GLU A 358 29.73 14.95 9.58
N MET A 359 30.64 14.20 8.95
CA MET A 359 31.51 13.21 9.59
C MET A 359 32.81 13.85 10.10
#